data_8f4a318f88bb0bd1792c6f31eb5ab562
#
_entry.id   8f4a318f88bb0bd1792c6f31eb5ab562
#
_cell.length_a   1.000
_cell.length_b   1.000
_cell.length_c   1.000
_cell.angle_alpha   90.00
_cell.angle_beta   90.00
_cell.angle_gamma   90.00
#
_symmetry.space_group_name_H-M   'P 1'
#
loop_
_entity.id
_entity.type
_entity.pdbx_description
1 polymer ?
#
loop_
_entity_poly.entity_id
_entity_poly.type
_entity_poly.pdbx_seq_one_letter_code
_entity_poly.pdbx_strand_id
1 'polypeptide(L)'
;MKQSTIRRWGPWLALVLLFAIATSLLSWWQFSRRAERVERIDQVIQNYDLKPVPYSDIDWVMNPDGSSDQEWTPVEVTGTYLPELATVVRNRPLNGQPGFLQLVPLRLPSGELLIIERGWLFASSELVTPDSNPLPTAGEH
;
A
#
# COMPACT_ATOMS: atom_id res chain seq x y z
N MET A 1 5.93 59.81 -21.23
CA MET A 1 4.77 59.30 -20.48
C MET A 1 4.70 57.75 -20.34
N LYS A 2 5.58 56.93 -20.95
CA LYS A 2 5.53 55.45 -20.87
C LYS A 2 6.20 54.82 -19.62
N GLN A 3 7.19 55.47 -19.00
CA GLN A 3 7.92 54.92 -17.87
C GLN A 3 7.11 54.86 -16.56
N SER A 4 6.16 55.74 -16.36
CA SER A 4 5.33 55.75 -15.12
C SER A 4 4.35 54.58 -15.03
N THR A 5 3.88 54.10 -16.19
CA THR A 5 2.92 52.97 -16.26
C THR A 5 3.61 51.65 -15.92
N ILE A 6 4.79 51.40 -16.48
CA ILE A 6 5.57 50.18 -16.19
C ILE A 6 5.96 50.12 -14.71
N ARG A 7 6.39 51.23 -14.13
CA ARG A 7 6.78 51.33 -12.72
C ARG A 7 5.61 51.07 -11.77
N ARG A 8 4.40 51.41 -12.19
CA ARG A 8 3.17 51.21 -11.41
C ARG A 8 2.62 49.81 -11.52
N TRP A 9 2.68 49.19 -12.71
CA TRP A 9 2.10 47.87 -12.98
C TRP A 9 3.12 46.71 -12.91
N GLY A 10 4.41 47.01 -12.98
CA GLY A 10 5.49 46.00 -12.94
C GLY A 10 5.42 45.06 -11.74
N PRO A 11 5.26 45.58 -10.51
CA PRO A 11 5.14 44.73 -9.33
C PRO A 11 3.94 43.76 -9.36
N TRP A 12 2.79 44.25 -9.91
CA TRP A 12 1.60 43.41 -10.05
C TRP A 12 1.77 42.31 -11.09
N LEU A 13 2.41 42.64 -12.23
CA LEU A 13 2.75 41.66 -13.25
C LEU A 13 3.74 40.60 -12.70
N ALA A 14 4.73 41.03 -11.94
CA ALA A 14 5.68 40.13 -11.30
C ALA A 14 4.96 39.18 -10.30
N LEU A 15 4.02 39.69 -9.52
CA LEU A 15 3.22 38.91 -8.58
C LEU A 15 2.36 37.87 -9.32
N VAL A 16 1.69 38.26 -10.39
CA VAL A 16 0.86 37.36 -11.22
C VAL A 16 1.72 36.28 -11.86
N LEU A 17 2.87 36.64 -12.40
CA LEU A 17 3.82 35.67 -12.95
C LEU A 17 4.33 34.68 -11.90
N LEU A 18 4.71 35.16 -10.74
CA LEU A 18 5.15 34.33 -9.62
C LEU A 18 4.05 33.35 -9.21
N PHE A 19 2.82 33.84 -9.09
CA PHE A 19 1.67 33.01 -8.75
C PHE A 19 1.40 31.97 -9.85
N ALA A 20 1.47 32.35 -11.13
CA ALA A 20 1.27 31.43 -12.24
C ALA A 20 2.34 30.33 -12.27
N ILE A 21 3.60 30.67 -12.00
CA ILE A 21 4.69 29.69 -11.92
C ILE A 21 4.46 28.75 -10.72
N ALA A 22 4.15 29.28 -9.56
CA ALA A 22 3.90 28.47 -8.36
C ALA A 22 2.73 27.49 -8.55
N THR A 23 1.63 27.96 -9.12
CA THR A 23 0.47 27.10 -9.41
C THR A 23 0.76 26.06 -10.47
N SER A 24 1.56 26.40 -11.49
CA SER A 24 1.99 25.45 -12.52
C SER A 24 2.88 24.33 -11.94
N LEU A 25 3.83 24.68 -11.07
CA LEU A 25 4.69 23.71 -10.38
C LEU A 25 3.88 22.80 -9.47
N LEU A 26 2.92 23.36 -8.73
CA LEU A 26 2.03 22.58 -7.86
C LEU A 26 1.14 21.63 -8.67
N SER A 27 0.61 22.11 -9.80
CA SER A 27 -0.19 21.28 -10.72
C SER A 27 0.63 20.13 -11.30
N TRP A 28 1.85 20.40 -11.73
CA TRP A 28 2.79 19.37 -12.19
C TRP A 28 3.04 18.31 -11.12
N TRP A 29 3.33 18.73 -9.89
CA TRP A 29 3.55 17.83 -8.78
C TRP A 29 2.30 16.95 -8.49
N GLN A 30 1.10 17.53 -8.50
CA GLN A 30 -0.14 16.75 -8.33
C GLN A 30 -0.36 15.76 -9.46
N PHE A 31 0.02 16.13 -10.69
CA PHE A 31 -0.12 15.25 -11.85
C PHE A 31 0.83 14.04 -11.76
N SER A 32 2.09 14.26 -11.38
CA SER A 32 3.06 13.16 -11.20
C SER A 32 2.61 12.19 -10.10
N ARG A 33 2.12 12.72 -8.97
CA ARG A 33 1.58 11.89 -7.87
C ARG A 33 0.35 11.09 -8.29
N ARG A 34 -0.46 11.61 -9.19
CA ARG A 34 -1.59 10.88 -9.73
C ARG A 34 -1.14 9.76 -10.67
N ALA A 35 -0.16 10.01 -11.52
CA ALA A 35 0.38 9.00 -12.44
C ALA A 35 0.90 7.77 -11.68
N GLU A 36 1.71 7.98 -10.62
CA GLU A 36 2.20 6.90 -9.76
C GLU A 36 1.07 6.06 -9.13
N ARG A 37 -0.04 6.70 -8.73
CA ARG A 37 -1.19 5.98 -8.17
C ARG A 37 -1.94 5.15 -9.21
N VAL A 38 -2.10 5.69 -10.41
CA VAL A 38 -2.76 4.98 -11.53
C VAL A 38 -1.96 3.75 -11.90
N GLU A 39 -0.64 3.88 -12.02
CA GLU A 39 0.26 2.77 -12.33
C GLU A 39 0.15 1.63 -11.31
N ARG A 40 0.11 1.94 -10.00
CA ARG A 40 -0.12 0.94 -8.95
C ARG A 40 -1.50 0.27 -9.05
N ILE A 41 -2.54 1.03 -9.37
CA ILE A 41 -3.89 0.48 -9.56
C ILE A 41 -3.92 -0.44 -10.78
N ASP A 42 -3.28 -0.03 -11.88
CA ASP A 42 -3.21 -0.83 -13.10
C ASP A 42 -2.45 -2.15 -12.83
N GLN A 43 -1.38 -2.13 -12.04
CA GLN A 43 -0.66 -3.33 -11.62
C GLN A 43 -1.56 -4.28 -10.81
N VAL A 44 -2.33 -3.75 -9.85
CA VAL A 44 -3.31 -4.56 -9.10
C VAL A 44 -4.32 -5.20 -10.05
N ILE A 45 -4.89 -4.42 -10.98
CA ILE A 45 -5.90 -4.93 -11.94
C ILE A 45 -5.30 -6.00 -12.85
N GLN A 46 -4.05 -5.84 -13.27
CA GLN A 46 -3.39 -6.79 -14.15
C GLN A 46 -3.02 -8.10 -13.45
N ASN A 47 -2.57 -8.03 -12.19
CA ASN A 47 -2.03 -9.18 -11.49
C ASN A 47 -3.08 -9.91 -10.65
N TYR A 48 -4.05 -9.22 -10.07
CA TYR A 48 -4.98 -9.80 -9.09
C TYR A 48 -5.88 -10.89 -9.66
N ASP A 49 -6.29 -10.77 -10.92
CA ASP A 49 -7.19 -11.73 -11.60
C ASP A 49 -6.43 -12.85 -12.34
N LEU A 50 -5.10 -12.89 -12.21
CA LEU A 50 -4.30 -13.97 -12.79
C LEU A 50 -4.62 -15.30 -12.11
N LYS A 51 -4.37 -16.40 -12.83
CA LYS A 51 -4.44 -17.72 -12.22
C LYS A 51 -3.33 -17.85 -11.18
N PRO A 52 -3.64 -18.45 -10.01
CA PRO A 52 -2.61 -18.70 -9.00
C PRO A 52 -1.42 -19.47 -9.59
N VAL A 53 -0.22 -19.02 -9.23
CA VAL A 53 1.03 -19.69 -9.58
C VAL A 53 1.67 -20.28 -8.32
N PRO A 54 2.44 -21.38 -8.43
CA PRO A 54 3.17 -21.91 -7.29
C PRO A 54 4.06 -20.83 -6.65
N TYR A 55 4.10 -20.76 -5.33
CA TYR A 55 4.95 -19.81 -4.59
C TYR A 55 6.43 -19.91 -4.99
N SER A 56 6.90 -21.10 -5.33
CA SER A 56 8.26 -21.36 -5.80
C SER A 56 8.61 -20.69 -7.12
N ASP A 57 7.61 -20.34 -7.92
CA ASP A 57 7.80 -19.79 -9.28
C ASP A 57 7.82 -18.26 -9.27
N ILE A 58 7.59 -17.65 -8.10
CA ILE A 58 7.67 -16.21 -7.92
C ILE A 58 9.13 -15.78 -7.80
N ASP A 59 9.53 -14.90 -8.67
CA ASP A 59 10.84 -14.23 -8.58
C ASP A 59 10.69 -12.98 -7.69
N TRP A 60 11.16 -13.08 -6.45
CA TRP A 60 11.10 -12.01 -5.45
C TRP A 60 12.12 -10.89 -5.70
N VAL A 61 12.27 -10.50 -6.98
CA VAL A 61 13.10 -9.33 -7.32
C VAL A 61 12.41 -8.06 -6.86
N MET A 62 13.07 -7.35 -5.97
CA MET A 62 12.62 -6.04 -5.49
C MET A 62 13.24 -4.94 -6.34
N ASN A 63 12.41 -4.01 -6.79
CA ASN A 63 12.86 -2.77 -7.41
C ASN A 63 13.61 -1.89 -6.39
N PRO A 64 14.40 -0.89 -6.81
CA PRO A 64 15.12 0.00 -5.92
C PRO A 64 14.22 0.81 -4.95
N ASP A 65 12.95 0.98 -5.29
CA ASP A 65 11.94 1.64 -4.47
C ASP A 65 11.24 0.71 -3.47
N GLY A 66 11.60 -0.59 -3.47
CA GLY A 66 11.03 -1.63 -2.62
C GLY A 66 9.73 -2.23 -3.14
N SER A 67 9.30 -1.88 -4.35
CA SER A 67 8.18 -2.53 -5.04
C SER A 67 8.62 -3.80 -5.80
N SER A 68 7.68 -4.58 -6.28
CA SER A 68 7.92 -5.70 -7.20
C SER A 68 6.87 -5.70 -8.30
N ASP A 69 7.26 -6.02 -9.52
CA ASP A 69 6.34 -6.14 -10.65
C ASP A 69 5.36 -7.30 -10.46
N GLN A 70 5.67 -8.22 -9.54
CA GLN A 70 4.83 -9.37 -9.19
C GLN A 70 3.93 -9.13 -7.96
N GLU A 71 3.92 -7.92 -7.40
CA GLU A 71 2.95 -7.58 -6.36
C GLU A 71 1.52 -7.87 -6.82
N TRP A 72 0.68 -8.37 -5.91
CA TRP A 72 -0.73 -8.73 -6.14
C TRP A 72 -0.95 -9.95 -7.03
N THR A 73 0.10 -10.67 -7.40
CA THR A 73 -0.06 -11.95 -8.12
C THR A 73 -0.59 -13.01 -7.15
N PRO A 74 -1.70 -13.69 -7.46
CA PRO A 74 -2.19 -14.81 -6.67
C PRO A 74 -1.17 -15.95 -6.67
N VAL A 75 -0.89 -16.47 -5.48
CA VAL A 75 0.05 -17.59 -5.32
C VAL A 75 -0.63 -18.76 -4.63
N GLU A 76 -0.26 -19.96 -5.00
CA GLU A 76 -0.62 -21.19 -4.31
C GLU A 76 0.57 -21.67 -3.49
N VAL A 77 0.33 -21.86 -2.19
CA VAL A 77 1.36 -22.29 -1.25
C VAL A 77 0.79 -23.37 -0.33
N THR A 78 1.58 -24.40 -0.09
CA THR A 78 1.25 -25.48 0.85
C THR A 78 2.17 -25.44 2.04
N GLY A 79 1.60 -25.55 3.25
CA GLY A 79 2.38 -25.52 4.48
C GLY A 79 1.53 -25.79 5.71
N THR A 80 2.14 -25.70 6.87
CA THR A 80 1.48 -25.90 8.17
C THR A 80 1.43 -24.59 8.94
N TYR A 81 0.23 -24.11 9.28
CA TYR A 81 0.07 -22.95 10.13
C TYR A 81 0.62 -23.17 11.53
N LEU A 82 1.22 -22.12 12.10
CA LEU A 82 1.73 -22.07 13.46
C LEU A 82 0.89 -21.07 14.29
N PRO A 83 -0.32 -21.44 14.72
CA PRO A 83 -1.23 -20.52 15.40
C PRO A 83 -0.66 -20.00 16.72
N GLU A 84 0.24 -20.75 17.36
CA GLU A 84 0.92 -20.34 18.59
C GLU A 84 1.86 -19.14 18.42
N LEU A 85 2.26 -18.85 17.18
CA LEU A 85 3.09 -17.70 16.79
C LEU A 85 2.27 -16.58 16.15
N ALA A 86 0.95 -16.72 16.15
CA ALA A 86 0.07 -15.68 15.58
C ALA A 86 0.23 -14.35 16.33
N THR A 87 0.21 -13.28 15.57
CA THR A 87 0.29 -11.91 16.10
C THR A 87 -0.70 -11.00 15.39
N VAL A 88 -0.88 -9.80 15.93
CA VAL A 88 -1.76 -8.78 15.33
C VAL A 88 -1.03 -7.46 15.14
N VAL A 89 -1.20 -6.85 13.99
CA VAL A 89 -0.72 -5.50 13.70
C VAL A 89 -1.79 -4.51 14.10
N ARG A 90 -1.43 -3.59 15.00
CA ARG A 90 -2.33 -2.58 15.56
C ARG A 90 -2.51 -1.39 14.63
N ASN A 91 -3.55 -0.61 14.93
CA ASN A 91 -3.84 0.67 14.26
C ASN A 91 -3.98 0.52 12.73
N ARG A 92 -4.85 -0.41 12.33
CA ARG A 92 -5.21 -0.66 10.93
C ARG A 92 -6.69 -0.34 10.71
N PRO A 93 -7.06 0.94 10.60
CA PRO A 93 -8.46 1.30 10.37
C PRO A 93 -8.91 0.85 8.97
N LEU A 94 -10.13 0.35 8.90
CA LEU A 94 -10.81 -0.01 7.65
C LEU A 94 -12.19 0.67 7.63
N ASN A 95 -12.47 1.43 6.59
CA ASN A 95 -13.73 2.19 6.43
C ASN A 95 -14.08 3.05 7.66
N GLY A 96 -13.07 3.67 8.29
CA GLY A 96 -13.23 4.50 9.46
C GLY A 96 -13.44 3.74 10.78
N GLN A 97 -13.43 2.42 10.74
CA GLN A 97 -13.52 1.58 11.93
C GLN A 97 -12.12 1.20 12.43
N PRO A 98 -11.86 1.22 13.75
CA PRO A 98 -10.60 0.76 14.30
C PRO A 98 -10.46 -0.76 14.15
N GLY A 99 -9.21 -1.22 13.96
CA GLY A 99 -8.98 -2.66 13.81
C GLY A 99 -7.52 -3.06 13.76
N PHE A 100 -7.33 -4.33 13.51
CA PHE A 100 -6.06 -5.03 13.50
C PHE A 100 -5.94 -5.89 12.25
N LEU A 101 -4.71 -6.17 11.82
CA LEU A 101 -4.44 -7.22 10.84
C LEU A 101 -3.92 -8.46 11.57
N GLN A 102 -4.46 -9.63 11.25
CA GLN A 102 -3.99 -10.90 11.78
C GLN A 102 -2.84 -11.43 10.92
N LEU A 103 -1.72 -11.71 11.55
CA LEU A 103 -0.56 -12.35 10.91
C LEU A 103 -0.34 -13.71 11.54
N VAL A 104 -0.28 -14.75 10.72
CA VAL A 104 -0.01 -16.12 11.15
C VAL A 104 1.12 -16.71 10.32
N PRO A 105 2.20 -17.20 10.93
CA PRO A 105 3.24 -17.89 10.20
C PRO A 105 2.76 -19.22 9.62
N LEU A 106 3.16 -19.49 8.38
CA LEU A 106 3.00 -20.76 7.68
C LEU A 106 4.38 -21.36 7.49
N ARG A 107 4.58 -22.58 7.98
CA ARG A 107 5.82 -23.35 7.77
C ARG A 107 5.71 -24.12 6.47
N LEU A 108 6.59 -23.84 5.53
CA LEU A 108 6.69 -24.54 4.27
C LEU A 108 7.37 -25.93 4.44
N PRO A 109 7.19 -26.86 3.50
CA PRO A 109 7.90 -28.14 3.51
C PRO A 109 9.44 -27.98 3.45
N SER A 110 9.93 -26.86 2.93
CA SER A 110 11.36 -26.49 2.95
C SER A 110 11.89 -26.15 4.35
N GLY A 111 11.01 -25.91 5.31
CA GLY A 111 11.34 -25.40 6.65
C GLY A 111 11.33 -23.88 6.75
N GLU A 112 11.16 -23.17 5.66
CA GLU A 112 11.01 -21.71 5.61
C GLU A 112 9.70 -21.28 6.26
N LEU A 113 9.68 -20.07 6.86
CA LEU A 113 8.49 -19.47 7.46
C LEU A 113 8.00 -18.32 6.58
N LEU A 114 6.77 -18.45 6.11
CA LEU A 114 6.06 -17.41 5.39
C LEU A 114 5.04 -16.75 6.31
N ILE A 115 5.04 -15.43 6.40
CA ILE A 115 4.05 -14.69 7.20
C ILE A 115 2.81 -14.45 6.34
N ILE A 116 1.69 -15.02 6.76
CA ILE A 116 0.40 -14.87 6.06
C ILE A 116 -0.45 -13.85 6.80
N GLU A 117 -0.88 -12.82 6.08
CA GLU A 117 -1.94 -11.93 6.54
C GLU A 117 -3.29 -12.60 6.27
N ARG A 118 -4.01 -12.99 7.34
CA ARG A 118 -5.29 -13.69 7.21
C ARG A 118 -6.50 -12.76 7.15
N GLY A 119 -6.30 -11.49 7.35
CA GLY A 119 -7.33 -10.51 7.21
C GLY A 119 -7.43 -9.53 8.38
N TRP A 120 -8.47 -8.71 8.29
CA TRP A 120 -8.72 -7.64 9.23
C TRP A 120 -9.66 -8.08 10.35
N LEU A 121 -9.33 -7.67 11.57
CA LEU A 121 -10.10 -7.93 12.78
C LEU A 121 -10.64 -6.63 13.35
N PHE A 122 -11.92 -6.61 13.67
CA PHE A 122 -12.59 -5.46 14.25
C PHE A 122 -12.19 -5.26 15.72
N ALA A 123 -12.19 -4.00 16.17
CA ALA A 123 -12.08 -3.63 17.56
C ALA A 123 -13.17 -2.61 17.90
N SER A 124 -14.03 -2.92 18.85
CA SER A 124 -15.16 -2.04 19.25
C SER A 124 -14.72 -0.78 20.00
N SER A 125 -13.49 -0.75 20.51
CA SER A 125 -12.92 0.37 21.23
C SER A 125 -11.41 0.50 20.98
N GLU A 126 -10.77 1.54 21.50
CA GLU A 126 -9.30 1.73 21.43
C GLU A 126 -8.51 0.66 22.23
N LEU A 127 -9.02 -0.55 22.27
CA LEU A 127 -8.45 -1.63 23.04
C LEU A 127 -7.14 -2.13 22.43
N VAL A 128 -6.38 -2.72 23.30
CA VAL A 128 -5.06 -3.30 22.97
C VAL A 128 -5.20 -4.59 22.15
N THR A 129 -6.39 -5.17 22.12
CA THR A 129 -6.70 -6.47 21.49
C THR A 129 -7.95 -6.37 20.61
N PRO A 130 -8.06 -7.15 19.52
CA PRO A 130 -9.29 -7.26 18.73
C PRO A 130 -10.39 -7.95 19.55
N ASP A 131 -11.66 -7.70 19.18
CA ASP A 131 -12.83 -8.31 19.84
C ASP A 131 -12.88 -9.83 19.66
N SER A 132 -12.34 -10.33 18.55
CA SER A 132 -12.17 -11.75 18.27
C SER A 132 -10.89 -12.00 17.49
N ASN A 133 -10.27 -13.13 17.68
CA ASN A 133 -9.05 -13.53 16.99
C ASN A 133 -9.13 -15.02 16.59
N PRO A 134 -9.94 -15.37 15.58
CA PRO A 134 -10.07 -16.75 15.13
C PRO A 134 -8.75 -17.22 14.52
N LEU A 135 -8.13 -18.21 15.13
CA LEU A 135 -6.89 -18.82 14.65
C LEU A 135 -7.18 -20.03 13.74
N PRO A 136 -6.32 -20.32 12.75
CA PRO A 136 -6.41 -21.54 11.99
C PRO A 136 -6.13 -22.75 12.89
N THR A 137 -6.69 -23.90 12.52
CA THR A 137 -6.34 -25.16 13.18
C THR A 137 -4.90 -25.53 12.85
N ALA A 138 -4.13 -26.00 13.82
CA ALA A 138 -2.79 -26.49 13.57
C ALA A 138 -2.83 -27.66 12.57
N GLY A 139 -2.03 -27.58 11.50
CA GLY A 139 -2.03 -28.57 10.44
C GLY A 139 -3.06 -28.30 9.31
N GLU A 140 -3.76 -27.18 9.32
CA GLU A 140 -4.57 -26.74 8.18
C GLU A 140 -3.63 -26.32 7.02
N HIS A 141 -3.86 -26.91 5.83
CA HIS A 141 -2.97 -26.82 4.66
C HIS A 141 -3.45 -25.79 3.64
#